data_057ed605956bfb90e2e8e468a165faa1
#
_entry.id   057ed605956bfb90e2e8e468a165faa1
#
_cell.length_a   1.000
_cell.length_b   1.000
_cell.length_c   1.000
_cell.angle_alpha   90.00
_cell.angle_beta   90.00
_cell.angle_gamma   90.00
#
_symmetry.space_group_name_H-M   'P 1'
#
loop_
_entity.id
_entity.type
_entity.pdbx_description
1 polymer ?
#
loop_
_entity_poly.entity_id
_entity_poly.type
_entity_poly.pdbx_seq_one_letter_code
_entity_poly.pdbx_strand_id
1 'polypeptide(L)'
;MGHLPDPRPRRPINSHSPDSRELLRVPPAWSTGRDLDRPPAGRTPGLRALLSSTVAALCVSACAVGPDYRPPETAAPNAWTGAGEQGTRLVSDAPATGLATWWTSLDDPLLTELVEAALAANLDVASAQARLRQVRAQRVVAASGLYPALGASADGRRANASVETSGRNVTADAYGAGLDASWEIDVFGGTRRGVEAATAEVQASAAQLAATQVSLAAEVASNYVDVRLQQALIRIARDNAASQAETLQLTEWRAQAGLASVQDVEQARTNLERTRAQVPALETSLAASEHRLETLLALTPGSLHERLSAPAPALAVPARLTVGIPADTLRQRPDVRAAERTLAAETARIGQAEAALYPSFTLSGSLGVESLTLGTLMSGDSGVWSILGGIAAPLFEGGALRAQVAAQESVRDQALAEYRKAVLTALEEVENALVALSNNQARDTSLVTAVESARLADTLARERYTAGLVDFQSVLDTDRTVLTVEETLAQNRADGVLALVRLYKSLGGGWSPGANNEPQGDAEP
;
A
#
# COMPACT_ATOMS: atom_id res chain seq x y z
N MET A 1 -29.37 48.06 19.50
CA MET A 1 -29.07 49.26 18.70
C MET A 1 -28.67 48.73 17.33
N GLY A 2 -29.50 48.64 16.45
CA GLY A 2 -30.22 49.43 15.47
C GLY A 2 -29.63 49.04 14.13
N HIS A 3 -30.22 48.77 13.08
CA HIS A 3 -31.51 49.10 12.50
C HIS A 3 -31.79 48.13 11.33
N LEU A 4 -32.93 47.53 11.29
CA LEU A 4 -33.62 47.11 10.07
C LEU A 4 -34.14 48.35 9.32
N PRO A 5 -34.41 48.29 8.05
CA PRO A 5 -35.73 48.74 7.60
C PRO A 5 -36.45 47.75 6.68
N ASP A 6 -37.75 47.83 6.86
CA ASP A 6 -38.91 47.14 6.38
C ASP A 6 -39.45 47.74 5.05
N PRO A 7 -40.52 47.17 4.50
CA PRO A 7 -40.76 47.00 3.05
C PRO A 7 -41.79 47.97 2.44
N ARG A 8 -42.08 47.85 1.14
CA ARG A 8 -43.38 48.13 0.44
C ARG A 8 -43.18 48.50 -1.06
N PRO A 9 -44.21 48.52 -1.90
CA PRO A 9 -45.46 47.76 -1.94
C PRO A 9 -45.78 47.17 -3.35
N ARG A 10 -46.84 46.38 -3.35
CA ARG A 10 -47.61 45.88 -4.50
C ARG A 10 -48.24 47.00 -5.37
N ARG A 11 -48.45 46.70 -6.67
CA ARG A 11 -49.65 47.06 -7.42
C ARG A 11 -49.95 46.11 -8.59
N PRO A 12 -51.16 46.03 -9.09
CA PRO A 12 -51.82 44.84 -9.53
C PRO A 12 -52.39 44.86 -10.97
N ILE A 13 -52.88 43.72 -11.42
CA ILE A 13 -54.02 43.44 -12.32
C ILE A 13 -53.95 44.01 -13.76
N ASN A 14 -54.05 43.11 -14.72
CA ASN A 14 -55.19 43.14 -15.64
C ASN A 14 -55.42 41.77 -16.32
N SER A 15 -56.62 41.31 -16.10
CA SER A 15 -57.40 40.31 -16.79
C SER A 15 -57.67 40.71 -18.25
N HIS A 16 -57.56 39.74 -19.15
CA HIS A 16 -58.47 39.69 -20.30
C HIS A 16 -58.53 38.26 -20.84
N SER A 17 -59.68 37.64 -20.65
CA SER A 17 -60.20 36.55 -21.47
C SER A 17 -61.16 37.19 -22.51
N PRO A 18 -61.34 36.65 -23.67
CA PRO A 18 -62.58 36.03 -24.04
C PRO A 18 -62.39 34.77 -24.90
N ASP A 19 -63.10 33.71 -24.58
CA ASP A 19 -64.40 33.24 -25.09
C ASP A 19 -64.44 32.71 -26.52
N SER A 20 -65.08 31.53 -26.62
CA SER A 20 -65.98 30.99 -27.61
C SER A 20 -65.47 29.99 -28.68
N ARG A 21 -65.79 28.74 -28.47
CA ARG A 21 -66.65 27.88 -29.34
C ARG A 21 -66.41 27.91 -30.86
N GLU A 22 -66.07 26.75 -31.41
CA GLU A 22 -66.75 26.14 -32.58
C GLU A 22 -66.31 24.70 -32.75
N LEU A 23 -67.19 23.75 -32.46
CA LEU A 23 -68.04 22.90 -33.32
C LEU A 23 -67.30 21.84 -34.19
N LEU A 24 -67.44 20.64 -33.75
CA LEU A 24 -67.79 19.41 -34.46
C LEU A 24 -67.94 19.48 -36.00
N ARG A 25 -67.20 18.63 -36.71
CA ARG A 25 -67.74 17.96 -37.90
C ARG A 25 -67.01 16.61 -38.15
N VAL A 26 -67.74 15.53 -38.00
CA VAL A 26 -67.55 14.23 -38.66
C VAL A 26 -68.32 14.26 -39.97
N PRO A 27 -67.82 13.69 -41.01
CA PRO A 27 -68.66 12.81 -41.85
C PRO A 27 -67.81 11.67 -42.50
N PRO A 28 -68.44 10.83 -43.41
CA PRO A 28 -68.87 9.50 -43.05
C PRO A 28 -68.18 8.44 -43.89
N ALA A 29 -68.53 7.19 -43.58
CA ALA A 29 -68.12 5.91 -44.25
C ALA A 29 -68.63 5.78 -45.68
N TRP A 30 -68.18 4.70 -46.31
CA TRP A 30 -68.57 3.95 -47.55
C TRP A 30 -67.57 4.12 -48.73
N SER A 31 -66.90 3.06 -49.21
CA SER A 31 -67.55 2.02 -49.96
C SER A 31 -66.60 0.86 -50.29
N THR A 32 -67.15 -0.29 -50.35
CA THR A 32 -66.73 -1.59 -50.82
C THR A 32 -65.99 -1.63 -52.17
N GLY A 33 -64.97 -2.49 -52.25
CA GLY A 33 -64.41 -2.97 -53.52
C GLY A 33 -63.59 -4.26 -53.30
N ARG A 34 -64.16 -5.40 -53.55
CA ARG A 34 -63.48 -6.70 -53.69
C ARG A 34 -62.57 -6.63 -54.90
N ASP A 35 -61.33 -7.14 -54.74
CA ASP A 35 -60.70 -7.95 -55.77
C ASP A 35 -59.74 -8.98 -55.18
N LEU A 36 -59.94 -10.18 -55.60
CA LEU A 36 -59.25 -11.41 -55.26
C LEU A 36 -57.97 -11.57 -56.12
N ASP A 37 -57.03 -12.34 -55.54
CA ASP A 37 -55.96 -13.06 -56.21
C ASP A 37 -54.66 -12.32 -56.55
N ARG A 38 -53.61 -12.55 -55.63
CA ARG A 38 -52.28 -13.07 -55.99
C ARG A 38 -51.44 -13.30 -54.72
N PRO A 39 -50.80 -14.49 -54.58
CA PRO A 39 -49.87 -14.69 -53.43
C PRO A 39 -48.55 -13.96 -53.67
N PRO A 40 -48.00 -13.26 -52.70
CA PRO A 40 -46.67 -12.71 -52.83
C PRO A 40 -45.58 -13.73 -52.47
N ALA A 41 -44.61 -13.77 -53.38
CA ALA A 41 -43.32 -14.49 -53.24
C ALA A 41 -42.68 -14.34 -51.90
N GLY A 42 -42.13 -15.44 -51.38
CA GLY A 42 -41.38 -15.50 -50.12
C GLY A 42 -40.23 -14.48 -50.05
N ARG A 43 -40.33 -13.55 -49.08
CA ARG A 43 -39.23 -12.76 -48.60
C ARG A 43 -38.71 -13.43 -47.33
N THR A 44 -37.54 -14.02 -47.42
CA THR A 44 -36.76 -14.49 -46.28
C THR A 44 -36.38 -13.29 -45.39
N PRO A 45 -36.88 -13.18 -44.15
CA PRO A 45 -36.49 -12.08 -43.24
C PRO A 45 -35.32 -12.52 -42.39
N GLY A 46 -34.26 -13.08 -42.97
CA GLY A 46 -33.18 -13.67 -42.16
C GLY A 46 -31.91 -12.82 -42.02
N LEU A 47 -31.51 -12.11 -43.06
CA LEU A 47 -30.15 -11.53 -43.08
C LEU A 47 -30.09 -10.07 -42.62
N ARG A 48 -31.14 -9.29 -42.86
CA ARG A 48 -31.18 -7.87 -42.40
C ARG A 48 -31.51 -7.73 -40.91
N ALA A 49 -32.31 -8.64 -40.36
CA ALA A 49 -32.59 -8.66 -38.93
C ALA A 49 -31.36 -9.14 -38.10
N LEU A 50 -30.62 -10.12 -38.63
CA LEU A 50 -29.32 -10.55 -38.01
C LEU A 50 -28.23 -9.50 -38.10
N LEU A 51 -28.12 -8.75 -39.21
CA LEU A 51 -27.16 -7.66 -39.33
C LEU A 51 -27.53 -6.46 -38.45
N SER A 52 -28.79 -6.11 -38.30
CA SER A 52 -29.21 -5.04 -37.39
C SER A 52 -29.04 -5.42 -35.90
N SER A 53 -29.24 -6.68 -35.51
CA SER A 53 -29.00 -7.13 -34.14
C SER A 53 -27.51 -7.23 -33.81
N THR A 54 -26.65 -7.62 -34.76
CA THR A 54 -25.18 -7.60 -34.55
C THR A 54 -24.59 -6.20 -34.51
N VAL A 55 -25.09 -5.25 -35.30
CA VAL A 55 -24.67 -3.85 -35.24
C VAL A 55 -25.15 -3.18 -33.93
N ALA A 56 -26.38 -3.47 -33.50
CA ALA A 56 -26.88 -3.00 -32.19
C ALA A 56 -26.08 -3.59 -31.01
N ALA A 57 -25.71 -4.87 -31.06
CA ALA A 57 -24.86 -5.51 -30.04
C ALA A 57 -23.42 -4.98 -30.04
N LEU A 58 -22.84 -4.65 -31.20
CA LEU A 58 -21.51 -3.99 -31.30
C LEU A 58 -21.54 -2.54 -30.82
N CYS A 59 -22.62 -1.81 -30.99
CA CYS A 59 -22.77 -0.44 -30.47
C CYS A 59 -22.94 -0.40 -28.95
N VAL A 60 -23.52 -1.42 -28.32
CA VAL A 60 -23.69 -1.51 -26.87
C VAL A 60 -22.36 -1.81 -26.15
N SER A 61 -21.40 -2.47 -26.81
CA SER A 61 -20.09 -2.78 -26.21
C SER A 61 -19.10 -1.60 -26.17
N ALA A 62 -19.42 -0.44 -26.80
CA ALA A 62 -18.50 0.68 -26.96
C ALA A 62 -18.76 1.89 -26.02
N CYS A 63 -19.82 1.88 -25.22
CA CYS A 63 -20.23 3.06 -24.44
C CYS A 63 -20.01 2.93 -22.93
N ALA A 64 -18.77 2.73 -22.47
CA ALA A 64 -18.46 3.03 -21.08
C ALA A 64 -18.20 4.54 -20.95
N VAL A 65 -18.96 5.22 -20.08
CA VAL A 65 -18.78 6.65 -19.81
C VAL A 65 -17.59 6.89 -18.86
N GLY A 66 -17.11 8.13 -18.81
CA GLY A 66 -16.02 8.55 -17.93
C GLY A 66 -14.64 8.47 -18.54
N PRO A 67 -13.63 9.01 -17.85
CA PRO A 67 -12.26 9.10 -18.32
C PRO A 67 -11.56 7.74 -18.29
N ASP A 68 -10.76 7.45 -19.32
CA ASP A 68 -9.84 6.32 -19.31
C ASP A 68 -8.56 6.68 -18.57
N TYR A 69 -8.08 5.75 -17.74
CA TYR A 69 -6.82 5.94 -17.03
C TYR A 69 -5.63 5.98 -18.01
N ARG A 70 -4.79 6.99 -17.84
CA ARG A 70 -3.47 7.07 -18.51
C ARG A 70 -2.42 7.35 -17.44
N PRO A 71 -1.31 6.58 -17.41
CA PRO A 71 -0.23 6.85 -16.48
C PRO A 71 0.27 8.29 -16.64
N PRO A 72 0.38 9.06 -15.54
CA PRO A 72 0.95 10.41 -15.61
C PRO A 72 2.41 10.37 -16.04
N GLU A 73 2.82 11.35 -16.85
CA GLU A 73 4.23 11.54 -17.15
C GLU A 73 4.99 11.95 -15.88
N THR A 74 5.99 11.18 -15.53
CA THR A 74 6.89 11.46 -14.40
C THR A 74 8.17 12.06 -14.92
N ALA A 75 8.47 13.28 -14.52
CA ALA A 75 9.76 13.91 -14.79
C ALA A 75 10.82 13.27 -13.86
N ALA A 76 11.46 12.19 -14.32
CA ALA A 76 12.62 11.64 -13.66
C ALA A 76 13.89 12.30 -14.20
N PRO A 77 14.89 12.64 -13.36
CA PRO A 77 16.19 13.11 -13.83
C PRO A 77 16.89 11.99 -14.62
N ASN A 78 17.76 12.37 -15.57
CA ASN A 78 18.47 11.40 -16.40
C ASN A 78 19.60 10.68 -15.64
N ALA A 79 20.07 11.22 -14.53
CA ALA A 79 21.14 10.65 -13.71
C ALA A 79 20.99 11.09 -12.25
N TRP A 80 21.58 10.32 -11.34
CA TRP A 80 21.67 10.66 -9.92
C TRP A 80 22.73 11.74 -9.69
N THR A 81 22.42 12.75 -8.87
CA THR A 81 23.34 13.84 -8.54
C THR A 81 24.23 13.51 -7.35
N GLY A 82 23.75 12.68 -6.42
CA GLY A 82 24.48 12.26 -5.21
C GLY A 82 25.56 11.20 -5.45
N ALA A 83 25.66 10.69 -6.65
CA ALA A 83 26.71 9.75 -7.10
C ALA A 83 28.04 10.46 -7.37
N GLY A 84 28.60 11.17 -6.37
CA GLY A 84 29.81 11.99 -6.54
C GLY A 84 31.01 11.25 -7.14
N GLU A 85 31.92 12.01 -7.75
CA GLU A 85 33.12 11.51 -8.47
C GLU A 85 34.13 10.72 -7.62
N GLN A 86 33.95 10.68 -6.29
CA GLN A 86 34.90 10.11 -5.35
C GLN A 86 34.35 8.89 -4.61
N GLY A 87 34.82 7.72 -5.01
CA GLY A 87 34.91 6.54 -4.15
C GLY A 87 33.99 5.35 -4.43
N THR A 88 32.76 5.54 -4.82
CA THR A 88 31.88 4.41 -5.16
C THR A 88 31.72 4.37 -6.66
N ARG A 89 32.30 3.40 -7.35
CA ARG A 89 32.03 3.16 -8.79
C ARG A 89 30.60 2.63 -8.92
N LEU A 90 29.65 3.56 -9.03
CA LEU A 90 28.28 3.24 -9.37
C LEU A 90 28.24 2.82 -10.84
N VAL A 91 27.93 1.57 -11.09
CA VAL A 91 27.79 1.05 -12.46
C VAL A 91 26.34 1.33 -12.88
N SER A 92 26.14 2.38 -13.71
CA SER A 92 24.81 2.85 -14.11
C SER A 92 24.11 1.97 -15.15
N ASP A 93 24.82 1.09 -15.86
CA ASP A 93 24.31 0.42 -17.08
C ASP A 93 23.99 -1.07 -16.91
N ALA A 94 24.18 -1.66 -15.74
CA ALA A 94 23.80 -3.05 -15.52
C ALA A 94 22.32 -3.13 -15.09
N PRO A 95 21.53 -4.05 -15.68
CA PRO A 95 20.22 -4.35 -15.12
C PRO A 95 20.40 -4.71 -13.65
N ALA A 96 19.50 -4.26 -12.81
CA ALA A 96 19.51 -4.46 -11.36
C ALA A 96 19.32 -5.95 -10.99
N THR A 97 20.23 -6.81 -11.44
CA THR A 97 20.29 -8.23 -11.11
C THR A 97 20.74 -8.36 -9.67
N GLY A 98 19.96 -9.06 -8.85
CA GLY A 98 20.27 -9.28 -7.44
C GLY A 98 19.59 -8.33 -6.45
N LEU A 99 18.82 -7.31 -6.90
CA LEU A 99 18.05 -6.47 -5.98
C LEU A 99 17.03 -7.25 -5.15
N ALA A 100 16.50 -8.35 -5.68
CA ALA A 100 15.53 -9.17 -4.96
C ALA A 100 16.09 -9.81 -3.68
N THR A 101 17.40 -10.07 -3.66
CA THR A 101 18.11 -10.71 -2.54
C THR A 101 19.36 -9.92 -2.15
N TRP A 102 19.27 -8.59 -2.16
CA TRP A 102 20.40 -7.67 -1.95
C TRP A 102 21.22 -7.93 -0.68
N TRP A 103 20.61 -8.48 0.38
CA TRP A 103 21.26 -8.80 1.64
C TRP A 103 22.37 -9.84 1.51
N THR A 104 22.31 -10.69 0.48
CA THR A 104 23.38 -11.65 0.19
C THR A 104 24.70 -10.98 -0.19
N SER A 105 24.66 -9.70 -0.64
CA SER A 105 25.86 -8.91 -0.96
C SER A 105 26.67 -8.50 0.28
N LEU A 106 26.13 -8.69 1.48
CA LEU A 106 26.82 -8.44 2.75
C LEU A 106 27.63 -9.67 3.24
N ASP A 107 27.63 -10.79 2.49
CA ASP A 107 28.38 -12.01 2.77
C ASP A 107 28.21 -12.55 4.21
N ASP A 108 27.03 -12.35 4.80
CA ASP A 108 26.67 -12.87 6.12
C ASP A 108 25.54 -13.91 5.98
N PRO A 109 25.85 -15.21 6.17
CA PRO A 109 24.85 -16.28 6.05
C PRO A 109 23.73 -16.18 7.10
N LEU A 110 24.04 -15.71 8.32
CA LEU A 110 23.05 -15.55 9.37
C LEU A 110 22.07 -14.43 9.04
N LEU A 111 22.54 -13.30 8.52
CA LEU A 111 21.67 -12.23 8.03
C LEU A 111 20.73 -12.75 6.94
N THR A 112 21.27 -13.51 5.98
CA THR A 112 20.47 -14.08 4.88
C THR A 112 19.36 -14.97 5.44
N GLU A 113 19.69 -15.89 6.34
CA GLU A 113 18.71 -16.77 6.98
C GLU A 113 17.64 -15.99 7.75
N LEU A 114 18.03 -14.95 8.52
CA LEU A 114 17.09 -14.14 9.29
C LEU A 114 16.13 -13.36 8.40
N VAL A 115 16.61 -12.79 7.30
CA VAL A 115 15.74 -12.06 6.34
C VAL A 115 14.76 -13.01 5.67
N GLU A 116 15.21 -14.19 5.21
CA GLU A 116 14.35 -15.19 4.57
C GLU A 116 13.30 -15.74 5.56
N ALA A 117 13.70 -16.03 6.79
CA ALA A 117 12.78 -16.47 7.84
C ALA A 117 11.75 -15.40 8.18
N ALA A 118 12.16 -14.13 8.26
CA ALA A 118 11.23 -13.02 8.50
C ALA A 118 10.23 -12.87 7.34
N LEU A 119 10.68 -12.90 6.09
CA LEU A 119 9.79 -12.82 4.93
C LEU A 119 8.76 -13.97 4.90
N ALA A 120 9.10 -15.14 5.43
CA ALA A 120 8.21 -16.30 5.50
C ALA A 120 7.23 -16.25 6.68
N ALA A 121 7.62 -15.71 7.84
CA ALA A 121 6.88 -15.85 9.09
C ALA A 121 6.28 -14.54 9.64
N ASN A 122 6.68 -13.37 9.13
CA ASN A 122 6.28 -12.08 9.68
C ASN A 122 4.77 -11.85 9.61
N LEU A 123 4.21 -11.31 10.71
CA LEU A 123 2.77 -11.10 10.85
C LEU A 123 2.23 -9.93 10.02
N ASP A 124 3.05 -8.92 9.71
CA ASP A 124 2.64 -7.82 8.83
C ASP A 124 2.56 -8.30 7.38
N VAL A 125 3.45 -9.17 6.94
CA VAL A 125 3.36 -9.84 5.63
C VAL A 125 2.13 -10.72 5.56
N ALA A 126 1.84 -11.51 6.61
CA ALA A 126 0.63 -12.33 6.68
C ALA A 126 -0.66 -11.47 6.63
N SER A 127 -0.66 -10.33 7.31
CA SER A 127 -1.75 -9.35 7.27
C SER A 127 -1.93 -8.75 5.88
N ALA A 128 -0.85 -8.34 5.20
CA ALA A 128 -0.89 -7.82 3.84
C ALA A 128 -1.38 -8.86 2.83
N GLN A 129 -0.99 -10.14 2.98
CA GLN A 129 -1.51 -11.24 2.19
C GLN A 129 -3.01 -11.45 2.40
N ALA A 130 -3.48 -11.37 3.65
CA ALA A 130 -4.91 -11.46 3.98
C ALA A 130 -5.69 -10.30 3.34
N ARG A 131 -5.13 -9.09 3.37
CA ARG A 131 -5.69 -7.91 2.69
C ARG A 131 -5.80 -8.13 1.18
N LEU A 132 -4.78 -8.67 0.55
CA LEU A 132 -4.81 -8.98 -0.88
C LEU A 132 -5.93 -10.01 -1.21
N ARG A 133 -6.10 -11.06 -0.38
CA ARG A 133 -7.23 -11.99 -0.55
C ARG A 133 -8.58 -11.31 -0.39
N GLN A 134 -8.71 -10.39 0.57
CA GLN A 134 -9.93 -9.61 0.79
C GLN A 134 -10.31 -8.79 -0.44
N VAL A 135 -9.37 -8.02 -1.01
CA VAL A 135 -9.69 -7.17 -2.18
C VAL A 135 -9.93 -7.99 -3.45
N ARG A 136 -9.29 -9.18 -3.58
CA ARG A 136 -9.63 -10.14 -4.65
C ARG A 136 -11.08 -10.61 -4.55
N ALA A 137 -11.54 -10.96 -3.35
CA ALA A 137 -12.94 -11.33 -3.13
C ALA A 137 -13.89 -10.15 -3.41
N GLN A 138 -13.53 -8.94 -3.02
CA GLN A 138 -14.30 -7.73 -3.33
C GLN A 138 -14.41 -7.46 -4.83
N ARG A 139 -13.34 -7.74 -5.61
CA ARG A 139 -13.41 -7.68 -7.08
C ARG A 139 -14.42 -8.68 -7.64
N VAL A 140 -14.48 -9.90 -7.09
CA VAL A 140 -15.52 -10.88 -7.51
C VAL A 140 -16.92 -10.36 -7.20
N VAL A 141 -17.12 -9.74 -6.03
CA VAL A 141 -18.39 -9.09 -5.67
C VAL A 141 -18.74 -7.97 -6.67
N ALA A 142 -17.77 -7.11 -7.04
CA ALA A 142 -18.00 -6.08 -8.05
C ALA A 142 -18.36 -6.69 -9.42
N ALA A 143 -17.67 -7.76 -9.83
CA ALA A 143 -17.91 -8.45 -11.10
C ALA A 143 -19.25 -9.19 -11.13
N SER A 144 -19.79 -9.62 -9.98
CA SER A 144 -21.10 -10.29 -9.93
C SER A 144 -22.25 -9.42 -10.42
N GLY A 145 -22.13 -8.08 -10.31
CA GLY A 145 -23.10 -7.14 -10.88
C GLY A 145 -23.22 -7.17 -12.41
N LEU A 146 -22.28 -7.81 -13.12
CA LEU A 146 -22.38 -8.03 -14.57
C LEU A 146 -23.33 -9.17 -14.95
N TYR A 147 -23.77 -9.99 -14.01
CA TYR A 147 -24.60 -11.17 -14.18
C TYR A 147 -25.94 -11.03 -13.48
N PRO A 148 -26.99 -11.74 -13.93
CA PRO A 148 -28.24 -11.78 -13.20
C PRO A 148 -28.09 -12.45 -11.82
N ALA A 149 -28.75 -11.88 -10.82
CA ALA A 149 -28.92 -12.51 -9.51
C ALA A 149 -30.17 -13.40 -9.54
N LEU A 150 -30.06 -14.61 -8.99
CA LEU A 150 -31.17 -15.55 -8.84
C LEU A 150 -31.41 -15.80 -7.35
N GLY A 151 -32.64 -15.56 -6.91
CA GLY A 151 -33.13 -15.83 -5.59
C GLY A 151 -34.22 -16.86 -5.56
N ALA A 152 -34.42 -17.52 -4.42
CA ALA A 152 -35.58 -18.34 -4.14
C ALA A 152 -36.33 -17.77 -2.94
N SER A 153 -37.64 -17.66 -3.04
CA SER A 153 -38.50 -17.16 -1.96
C SER A 153 -39.66 -18.11 -1.70
N ALA A 154 -40.10 -18.16 -0.47
CA ALA A 154 -41.33 -18.79 -0.08
C ALA A 154 -42.01 -17.96 0.99
N ASP A 155 -43.27 -17.66 0.83
CA ASP A 155 -44.02 -16.82 1.73
C ASP A 155 -45.40 -17.38 2.05
N GLY A 156 -45.89 -17.06 3.23
CA GLY A 156 -47.25 -17.28 3.66
C GLY A 156 -47.83 -16.02 4.26
N ARG A 157 -48.89 -15.51 3.69
CA ARG A 157 -49.51 -14.27 4.11
C ARG A 157 -50.95 -14.48 4.52
N ARG A 158 -51.35 -13.97 5.69
CA ARG A 158 -52.75 -13.82 6.07
C ARG A 158 -53.04 -12.32 6.19
N ALA A 159 -53.95 -11.83 5.36
CA ALA A 159 -54.30 -10.43 5.36
C ALA A 159 -55.83 -10.26 5.45
N ASN A 160 -56.26 -9.28 6.23
CA ASN A 160 -57.63 -8.80 6.27
C ASN A 160 -57.73 -7.50 5.51
N ALA A 161 -58.47 -7.47 4.42
CA ALA A 161 -58.75 -6.26 3.67
C ALA A 161 -59.90 -5.50 4.30
N SER A 162 -59.74 -4.16 4.53
CA SER A 162 -60.82 -3.34 5.06
C SER A 162 -61.94 -3.14 4.05
N VAL A 163 -63.15 -2.88 4.56
CA VAL A 163 -64.32 -2.56 3.71
C VAL A 163 -64.04 -1.35 2.84
N GLU A 164 -63.31 -0.36 3.32
CA GLU A 164 -62.98 0.89 2.61
C GLU A 164 -62.10 0.64 1.39
N THR A 165 -61.18 -0.38 1.43
CA THR A 165 -60.23 -0.65 0.35
C THR A 165 -60.70 -1.76 -0.61
N SER A 166 -61.55 -2.66 -0.17
CA SER A 166 -61.98 -3.85 -0.97
C SER A 166 -63.48 -4.04 -1.09
N GLY A 167 -64.29 -3.13 -0.49
CA GLY A 167 -65.75 -3.20 -0.46
C GLY A 167 -66.33 -4.31 0.41
N ARG A 168 -65.50 -5.15 1.01
CA ARG A 168 -65.87 -6.26 1.92
C ARG A 168 -64.78 -6.49 2.94
N ASN A 169 -65.18 -6.91 4.16
CA ASN A 169 -64.23 -7.37 5.15
C ASN A 169 -63.88 -8.84 4.83
N VAL A 170 -62.77 -9.08 4.17
CA VAL A 170 -62.34 -10.42 3.73
C VAL A 170 -60.97 -10.72 4.31
N THR A 171 -60.88 -11.79 5.08
CA THR A 171 -59.61 -12.38 5.45
C THR A 171 -59.24 -13.44 4.43
N ALA A 172 -58.09 -13.29 3.82
CA ALA A 172 -57.54 -14.23 2.83
C ALA A 172 -56.15 -14.70 3.25
N ASP A 173 -55.91 -15.98 3.08
CA ASP A 173 -54.59 -16.59 3.16
C ASP A 173 -54.01 -16.63 1.72
N ALA A 174 -52.71 -16.42 1.59
CA ALA A 174 -51.99 -16.60 0.36
C ALA A 174 -50.65 -17.27 0.65
N TYR A 175 -50.29 -18.23 -0.12
CA TYR A 175 -49.04 -18.99 -0.02
C TYR A 175 -48.34 -18.91 -1.36
N GLY A 176 -47.05 -18.60 -1.35
CA GLY A 176 -46.22 -18.49 -2.54
C GLY A 176 -44.88 -19.21 -2.36
N ALA A 177 -44.38 -19.75 -3.47
CA ALA A 177 -42.99 -20.19 -3.54
C ALA A 177 -42.49 -19.99 -4.99
N GLY A 178 -41.29 -19.43 -5.13
CA GLY A 178 -40.80 -19.08 -6.46
C GLY A 178 -39.30 -18.84 -6.54
N LEU A 179 -38.88 -18.66 -7.79
CA LEU A 179 -37.55 -18.18 -8.13
C LEU A 179 -37.70 -16.79 -8.73
N ASP A 180 -36.87 -15.86 -8.28
CA ASP A 180 -36.82 -14.48 -8.74
C ASP A 180 -35.42 -14.22 -9.33
N ALA A 181 -35.39 -13.69 -10.56
CA ALA A 181 -34.18 -13.24 -11.22
C ALA A 181 -34.23 -11.72 -11.39
N SER A 182 -33.12 -11.06 -11.15
CA SER A 182 -32.96 -9.62 -11.39
C SER A 182 -31.58 -9.30 -11.96
N TRP A 183 -31.53 -8.43 -12.95
CA TRP A 183 -30.31 -8.02 -13.61
C TRP A 183 -30.40 -6.56 -14.04
N GLU A 184 -29.38 -5.78 -13.68
CA GLU A 184 -29.18 -4.45 -14.21
C GLU A 184 -28.24 -4.53 -15.42
N ILE A 185 -28.76 -4.20 -16.61
CA ILE A 185 -28.00 -4.25 -17.86
C ILE A 185 -27.07 -3.02 -17.89
N ASP A 186 -25.77 -3.26 -17.84
CA ASP A 186 -24.75 -2.21 -17.76
C ASP A 186 -24.50 -1.54 -19.13
N VAL A 187 -25.47 -0.73 -19.58
CA VAL A 187 -25.42 -0.04 -20.88
C VAL A 187 -24.34 1.02 -20.87
N PHE A 188 -24.28 1.84 -19.82
CA PHE A 188 -23.35 2.98 -19.71
C PHE A 188 -22.04 2.64 -19.01
N GLY A 189 -21.82 1.40 -18.62
CA GLY A 189 -20.55 0.91 -18.11
C GLY A 189 -20.28 1.19 -16.63
N GLY A 190 -21.28 1.56 -15.84
CA GLY A 190 -21.12 1.81 -14.42
C GLY A 190 -20.55 0.62 -13.65
N THR A 191 -21.10 -0.58 -13.89
CA THR A 191 -20.60 -1.82 -13.30
C THR A 191 -19.21 -2.19 -13.85
N ARG A 192 -18.98 -2.04 -15.15
CA ARG A 192 -17.66 -2.27 -15.78
C ARG A 192 -16.59 -1.37 -15.20
N ARG A 193 -16.89 -0.07 -15.01
CA ARG A 193 -15.98 0.89 -14.32
C ARG A 193 -15.76 0.51 -12.87
N GLY A 194 -16.77 0.01 -12.16
CA GLY A 194 -16.63 -0.55 -10.81
C GLY A 194 -15.68 -1.76 -10.76
N VAL A 195 -15.76 -2.66 -11.73
CA VAL A 195 -14.84 -3.81 -11.86
C VAL A 195 -13.43 -3.37 -12.24
N GLU A 196 -13.28 -2.36 -13.10
CA GLU A 196 -11.99 -1.75 -13.44
C GLU A 196 -11.34 -1.14 -12.19
N ALA A 197 -12.09 -0.36 -11.41
CA ALA A 197 -11.63 0.21 -10.14
C ALA A 197 -11.19 -0.90 -9.17
N ALA A 198 -12.03 -1.93 -8.95
CA ALA A 198 -11.70 -3.05 -8.07
C ALA A 198 -10.47 -3.85 -8.56
N THR A 199 -10.27 -3.94 -9.88
CA THR A 199 -9.08 -4.59 -10.46
C THR A 199 -7.81 -3.78 -10.19
N ALA A 200 -7.88 -2.46 -10.33
CA ALA A 200 -6.78 -1.56 -9.98
C ALA A 200 -6.48 -1.60 -8.46
N GLU A 201 -7.49 -1.75 -7.60
CA GLU A 201 -7.29 -1.95 -6.16
C GLU A 201 -6.59 -3.27 -5.82
N VAL A 202 -6.90 -4.36 -6.53
CA VAL A 202 -6.16 -5.63 -6.39
C VAL A 202 -4.69 -5.42 -6.74
N GLN A 203 -4.40 -4.70 -7.83
CA GLN A 203 -3.04 -4.38 -8.23
C GLN A 203 -2.32 -3.48 -7.22
N ALA A 204 -3.01 -2.47 -6.65
CA ALA A 204 -2.48 -1.62 -5.60
C ALA A 204 -2.17 -2.43 -4.33
N SER A 205 -3.07 -3.31 -3.91
CA SER A 205 -2.86 -4.18 -2.74
C SER A 205 -1.72 -5.19 -2.93
N ALA A 206 -1.54 -5.71 -4.15
CA ALA A 206 -0.40 -6.58 -4.48
C ALA A 206 0.93 -5.81 -4.41
N ALA A 207 0.95 -4.58 -4.91
CA ALA A 207 2.11 -3.70 -4.79
C ALA A 207 2.40 -3.30 -3.33
N GLN A 208 1.35 -3.07 -2.52
CA GLN A 208 1.50 -2.80 -1.09
C GLN A 208 2.08 -3.99 -0.31
N LEU A 209 1.71 -5.23 -0.66
CA LEU A 209 2.34 -6.43 -0.12
C LEU A 209 3.84 -6.47 -0.43
N ALA A 210 4.22 -6.17 -1.67
CA ALA A 210 5.63 -6.09 -2.07
C ALA A 210 6.37 -4.97 -1.30
N ALA A 211 5.74 -3.80 -1.09
CA ALA A 211 6.32 -2.71 -0.29
C ALA A 211 6.53 -3.12 1.18
N THR A 212 5.61 -3.92 1.74
CA THR A 212 5.77 -4.49 3.08
C THR A 212 6.97 -5.44 3.14
N GLN A 213 7.17 -6.29 2.14
CA GLN A 213 8.33 -7.19 2.05
C GLN A 213 9.65 -6.43 1.95
N VAL A 214 9.71 -5.40 1.08
CA VAL A 214 10.89 -4.51 0.94
C VAL A 214 11.24 -3.85 2.28
N SER A 215 10.22 -3.32 2.97
CA SER A 215 10.42 -2.64 4.24
C SER A 215 10.86 -3.61 5.35
N LEU A 216 10.28 -4.80 5.40
CA LEU A 216 10.65 -5.85 6.35
C LEU A 216 12.10 -6.30 6.17
N ALA A 217 12.52 -6.60 4.94
CA ALA A 217 13.90 -7.01 4.67
C ALA A 217 14.90 -5.95 5.13
N ALA A 218 14.61 -4.67 4.85
CA ALA A 218 15.46 -3.56 5.30
C ALA A 218 15.44 -3.39 6.83
N GLU A 219 14.30 -3.59 7.48
CA GLU A 219 14.18 -3.47 8.94
C GLU A 219 14.92 -4.60 9.66
N VAL A 220 14.82 -5.84 9.18
CA VAL A 220 15.59 -6.97 9.72
C VAL A 220 17.08 -6.72 9.58
N ALA A 221 17.54 -6.31 8.40
CA ALA A 221 18.95 -6.00 8.17
C ALA A 221 19.44 -4.85 9.05
N SER A 222 18.65 -3.78 9.22
CA SER A 222 19.01 -2.66 10.08
C SER A 222 19.15 -3.08 11.54
N ASN A 223 18.18 -3.81 12.08
CA ASN A 223 18.26 -4.30 13.47
C ASN A 223 19.41 -5.31 13.66
N TYR A 224 19.72 -6.11 12.63
CA TYR A 224 20.90 -6.98 12.68
C TYR A 224 22.21 -6.18 12.74
N VAL A 225 22.33 -5.10 11.97
CA VAL A 225 23.47 -4.18 12.03
C VAL A 225 23.58 -3.57 13.42
N ASP A 226 22.45 -3.16 14.03
CA ASP A 226 22.42 -2.62 15.39
C ASP A 226 22.92 -3.66 16.41
N VAL A 227 22.50 -4.93 16.33
CA VAL A 227 23.03 -6.01 17.17
C VAL A 227 24.55 -6.11 17.04
N ARG A 228 25.07 -6.14 15.81
CA ARG A 228 26.52 -6.23 15.57
C ARG A 228 27.28 -5.01 16.06
N LEU A 229 26.69 -3.81 15.93
CA LEU A 229 27.24 -2.57 16.51
C LEU A 229 27.32 -2.65 18.03
N GLN A 230 26.22 -3.02 18.72
CA GLN A 230 26.23 -3.11 20.19
C GLN A 230 27.27 -4.13 20.67
N GLN A 231 27.40 -5.28 20.00
CA GLN A 231 28.44 -6.27 20.29
C GLN A 231 29.85 -5.69 20.13
N ALA A 232 30.08 -4.89 19.09
CA ALA A 232 31.35 -4.23 18.86
C ALA A 232 31.67 -3.19 19.95
N LEU A 233 30.68 -2.36 20.33
CA LEU A 233 30.82 -1.37 21.39
C LEU A 233 31.09 -2.01 22.77
N ILE A 234 30.39 -3.11 23.11
CA ILE A 234 30.62 -3.87 24.34
C ILE A 234 32.03 -4.41 24.36
N ARG A 235 32.55 -4.93 23.26
CA ARG A 235 33.94 -5.41 23.17
C ARG A 235 34.91 -4.26 23.37
N ILE A 236 34.75 -3.14 22.66
CA ILE A 236 35.58 -1.94 22.81
C ILE A 236 35.58 -1.45 24.27
N ALA A 237 34.43 -1.35 24.91
CA ALA A 237 34.31 -0.93 26.30
C ALA A 237 35.00 -1.90 27.27
N ARG A 238 34.88 -3.22 27.06
CA ARG A 238 35.56 -4.24 27.89
C ARG A 238 37.08 -4.20 27.72
N ASP A 239 37.56 -4.12 26.46
CA ASP A 239 38.99 -4.04 26.17
C ASP A 239 39.61 -2.76 26.79
N ASN A 240 38.93 -1.63 26.66
CA ASN A 240 39.35 -0.37 27.32
C ASN A 240 39.30 -0.46 28.85
N ALA A 241 38.25 -1.07 29.43
CA ALA A 241 38.18 -1.29 30.87
C ALA A 241 39.31 -2.18 31.39
N ALA A 242 39.71 -3.22 30.64
CA ALA A 242 40.86 -4.05 30.99
C ALA A 242 42.16 -3.24 30.98
N SER A 243 42.41 -2.44 29.95
CA SER A 243 43.57 -1.56 29.84
C SER A 243 43.61 -0.49 30.97
N GLN A 244 42.45 0.08 31.30
CA GLN A 244 42.30 1.03 32.42
C GLN A 244 42.53 0.38 33.79
N ALA A 245 42.16 -0.89 33.97
CA ALA A 245 42.43 -1.65 35.19
C ALA A 245 43.93 -1.86 35.38
N GLU A 246 44.69 -2.16 34.33
CA GLU A 246 46.14 -2.25 34.37
C GLU A 246 46.77 -0.90 34.73
N THR A 247 46.28 0.20 34.16
CA THR A 247 46.72 1.56 34.46
C THR A 247 46.42 1.94 35.90
N LEU A 248 45.25 1.60 36.44
CA LEU A 248 44.93 1.81 37.87
C LEU A 248 45.91 1.05 38.77
N GLN A 249 46.14 -0.21 38.50
CA GLN A 249 47.06 -1.06 39.25
C GLN A 249 48.49 -0.48 39.29
N LEU A 250 48.97 -0.04 38.12
CA LEU A 250 50.29 0.64 38.03
C LEU A 250 50.31 1.93 38.86
N THR A 251 49.27 2.75 38.79
CA THR A 251 49.17 4.00 39.54
C THR A 251 49.09 3.76 41.04
N GLU A 252 48.39 2.72 41.50
CA GLU A 252 48.37 2.29 42.92
C GLU A 252 49.77 1.90 43.43
N TRP A 253 50.53 1.10 42.65
CA TRP A 253 51.91 0.73 43.02
C TRP A 253 52.84 1.97 43.10
N ARG A 254 52.68 2.91 42.14
CA ARG A 254 53.48 4.18 42.18
C ARG A 254 53.07 5.03 43.35
N ALA A 255 51.81 5.10 43.73
CA ALA A 255 51.36 5.83 44.91
C ALA A 255 51.93 5.22 46.23
N GLN A 256 51.96 3.90 46.34
CA GLN A 256 52.59 3.18 47.46
C GLN A 256 54.11 3.48 47.57
N ALA A 257 54.75 3.65 46.40
CA ALA A 257 56.17 4.07 46.35
C ALA A 257 56.40 5.57 46.54
N GLY A 258 55.34 6.36 46.74
CA GLY A 258 55.44 7.84 46.89
C GLY A 258 55.70 8.57 45.56
N LEU A 259 55.48 7.89 44.39
CA LEU A 259 55.78 8.42 43.06
C LEU A 259 54.52 8.92 42.31
N ALA A 260 53.32 8.76 42.88
CA ALA A 260 52.04 9.26 42.36
C ALA A 260 51.19 9.76 43.54
N SER A 261 50.22 10.62 43.26
CA SER A 261 49.31 11.16 44.27
C SER A 261 48.12 10.26 44.49
N VAL A 262 47.44 10.34 45.62
CA VAL A 262 46.13 9.68 45.86
C VAL A 262 45.11 10.21 44.88
N GLN A 263 45.21 11.45 44.45
CA GLN A 263 44.33 12.03 43.42
C GLN A 263 44.43 11.27 42.09
N ASP A 264 45.64 10.90 41.65
CA ASP A 264 45.88 10.14 40.42
C ASP A 264 45.22 8.77 40.49
N VAL A 265 45.32 8.09 41.66
CA VAL A 265 44.65 6.79 41.89
C VAL A 265 43.14 6.91 41.79
N GLU A 266 42.55 7.92 42.43
CA GLU A 266 41.09 8.09 42.40
C GLU A 266 40.58 8.54 41.02
N GLN A 267 41.39 9.28 40.26
CA GLN A 267 41.07 9.60 38.85
C GLN A 267 41.11 8.35 37.96
N ALA A 268 42.14 7.50 38.11
CA ALA A 268 42.23 6.22 37.40
C ALA A 268 41.04 5.33 37.71
N ARG A 269 40.68 5.21 38.99
CA ARG A 269 39.52 4.44 39.44
C ARG A 269 38.22 4.98 38.87
N THR A 270 38.04 6.30 38.89
CA THR A 270 36.85 6.95 38.31
C THR A 270 36.73 6.67 36.82
N ASN A 271 37.84 6.71 36.06
CA ASN A 271 37.84 6.43 34.63
C ASN A 271 37.43 4.98 34.35
N LEU A 272 38.02 4.01 35.04
CA LEU A 272 37.70 2.60 34.95
C LEU A 272 36.22 2.33 35.28
N GLU A 273 35.72 2.85 36.41
CA GLU A 273 34.32 2.57 36.81
C GLU A 273 33.29 3.24 35.87
N ARG A 274 33.62 4.38 35.27
CA ARG A 274 32.79 4.98 34.21
C ARG A 274 32.71 4.08 32.97
N THR A 275 33.83 3.53 32.50
CA THR A 275 33.86 2.61 31.35
C THR A 275 33.13 1.32 31.71
N ARG A 276 33.32 0.77 32.91
CA ARG A 276 32.56 -0.40 33.37
C ARG A 276 31.04 -0.15 33.40
N ALA A 277 30.63 1.05 33.82
CA ALA A 277 29.19 1.41 33.87
C ALA A 277 28.53 1.53 32.47
N GLN A 278 29.31 1.71 31.39
CA GLN A 278 28.78 1.72 30.02
C GLN A 278 28.35 0.31 29.58
N VAL A 279 29.06 -0.74 30.02
CA VAL A 279 28.80 -2.12 29.57
C VAL A 279 27.37 -2.58 29.82
N PRO A 280 26.77 -2.45 31.02
CA PRO A 280 25.38 -2.83 31.26
C PRO A 280 24.37 -2.01 30.42
N ALA A 281 24.67 -0.75 30.11
CA ALA A 281 23.82 0.08 29.25
C ALA A 281 23.83 -0.42 27.79
N LEU A 282 25.02 -0.79 27.28
CA LEU A 282 25.16 -1.38 25.95
C LEU A 282 24.54 -2.77 25.88
N GLU A 283 24.64 -3.60 26.94
CA GLU A 283 23.98 -4.90 27.03
C GLU A 283 22.45 -4.77 27.01
N THR A 284 21.91 -3.72 27.66
CA THR A 284 20.47 -3.42 27.58
C THR A 284 20.05 -3.05 26.15
N SER A 285 20.86 -2.25 25.46
CA SER A 285 20.61 -1.89 24.05
C SER A 285 20.71 -3.09 23.12
N LEU A 286 21.69 -3.99 23.36
CA LEU A 286 21.84 -5.25 22.65
C LEU A 286 20.58 -6.11 22.79
N ALA A 287 20.13 -6.34 24.02
CA ALA A 287 18.93 -7.13 24.28
C ALA A 287 17.69 -6.53 23.60
N ALA A 288 17.55 -5.21 23.58
CA ALA A 288 16.44 -4.55 22.89
C ALA A 288 16.48 -4.79 21.37
N SER A 289 17.66 -4.74 20.75
CA SER A 289 17.82 -5.04 19.31
C SER A 289 17.56 -6.52 19.00
N GLU A 290 18.00 -7.44 19.87
CA GLU A 290 17.71 -8.88 19.75
C GLU A 290 16.19 -9.14 19.83
N HIS A 291 15.51 -8.57 20.83
CA HIS A 291 14.04 -8.71 20.98
C HIS A 291 13.27 -8.12 19.80
N ARG A 292 13.77 -7.03 19.19
CA ARG A 292 13.17 -6.46 17.98
C ARG A 292 13.28 -7.42 16.80
N LEU A 293 14.45 -8.05 16.58
CA LEU A 293 14.64 -9.08 15.56
C LEU A 293 13.69 -10.26 15.77
N GLU A 294 13.57 -10.76 17.00
CA GLU A 294 12.67 -11.86 17.34
C GLU A 294 11.21 -11.52 17.02
N THR A 295 10.79 -10.29 17.31
CA THR A 295 9.45 -9.81 16.97
C THR A 295 9.24 -9.79 15.44
N LEU A 296 10.24 -9.34 14.67
CA LEU A 296 10.17 -9.31 13.20
C LEU A 296 10.09 -10.72 12.60
N LEU A 297 10.68 -11.71 13.26
CA LEU A 297 10.61 -13.12 12.86
C LEU A 297 9.41 -13.87 13.45
N ALA A 298 8.51 -13.20 14.18
CA ALA A 298 7.40 -13.79 14.93
C ALA A 298 7.85 -14.86 15.95
N LEU A 299 9.02 -14.65 16.55
CA LEU A 299 9.60 -15.52 17.58
C LEU A 299 9.38 -14.93 18.99
N THR A 300 9.46 -15.80 20.00
CA THR A 300 9.41 -15.35 21.41
C THR A 300 10.73 -14.73 21.85
N PRO A 301 10.71 -13.68 22.70
CA PRO A 301 11.92 -13.04 23.21
C PRO A 301 12.89 -14.04 23.86
N GLY A 302 14.18 -13.90 23.54
CA GLY A 302 15.27 -14.75 24.04
C GLY A 302 15.62 -15.95 23.17
N SER A 303 14.86 -16.23 22.09
CA SER A 303 15.06 -17.41 21.23
C SER A 303 16.27 -17.30 20.28
N LEU A 304 16.73 -16.09 19.95
CA LEU A 304 17.84 -15.85 19.04
C LEU A 304 19.17 -15.56 19.76
N HIS A 305 19.15 -15.33 21.07
CA HIS A 305 20.34 -14.90 21.82
C HIS A 305 21.58 -15.78 21.60
N GLU A 306 21.44 -17.11 21.69
CA GLU A 306 22.54 -18.04 21.49
C GLU A 306 23.13 -17.96 20.08
N ARG A 307 22.28 -17.83 19.07
CA ARG A 307 22.68 -17.72 17.66
C ARG A 307 23.39 -16.40 17.35
N LEU A 308 22.85 -15.29 17.90
CA LEU A 308 23.39 -13.95 17.71
C LEU A 308 24.69 -13.72 18.48
N SER A 309 24.92 -14.41 19.60
CA SER A 309 26.15 -14.33 20.39
C SER A 309 27.37 -14.97 19.72
N ALA A 310 27.15 -15.80 18.68
CA ALA A 310 28.25 -16.37 17.89
C ALA A 310 29.09 -15.27 17.22
N PRO A 311 30.44 -15.40 17.23
CA PRO A 311 31.32 -14.47 16.53
C PRO A 311 30.97 -14.41 15.05
N ALA A 312 30.80 -13.20 14.51
CA ALA A 312 30.56 -12.97 13.09
C ALA A 312 31.57 -11.96 12.55
N PRO A 313 31.90 -12.06 11.24
CA PRO A 313 32.73 -11.04 10.59
C PRO A 313 32.06 -9.66 10.67
N ALA A 314 32.89 -8.62 10.69
CA ALA A 314 32.36 -7.26 10.62
C ALA A 314 31.67 -7.06 9.26
N LEU A 315 30.45 -6.59 9.28
CA LEU A 315 29.75 -6.21 8.08
C LEU A 315 30.49 -5.07 7.38
N ALA A 316 30.65 -5.17 6.07
CA ALA A 316 31.35 -4.17 5.28
C ALA A 316 30.51 -3.76 4.06
N VAL A 317 30.64 -2.50 3.66
CA VAL A 317 30.04 -2.00 2.43
C VAL A 317 30.81 -2.60 1.23
N PRO A 318 30.14 -3.23 0.25
CA PRO A 318 30.80 -3.76 -0.95
C PRO A 318 31.54 -2.66 -1.72
N ALA A 319 32.69 -3.00 -2.28
CA ALA A 319 33.53 -2.06 -3.03
C ALA A 319 32.91 -1.57 -4.35
N ARG A 320 31.89 -2.27 -4.85
CA ARG A 320 31.15 -1.93 -6.07
C ARG A 320 29.66 -2.09 -5.82
N LEU A 321 28.89 -1.08 -6.20
CA LEU A 321 27.44 -1.07 -6.12
C LEU A 321 26.85 -0.82 -7.50
N THR A 322 25.79 -1.54 -7.84
CA THR A 322 25.04 -1.32 -9.07
C THR A 322 23.77 -0.55 -8.72
N VAL A 323 23.67 0.68 -9.19
CA VAL A 323 22.48 1.53 -9.02
C VAL A 323 21.95 1.82 -10.41
N GLY A 324 20.69 1.42 -10.67
CA GLY A 324 20.04 1.67 -11.95
C GLY A 324 19.80 3.16 -12.21
N ILE A 325 19.30 3.50 -13.40
CA ILE A 325 18.90 4.88 -13.73
C ILE A 325 17.63 5.28 -12.97
N PRO A 326 17.40 6.59 -12.68
CA PRO A 326 16.25 7.05 -11.91
C PRO A 326 14.89 6.58 -12.42
N ALA A 327 14.67 6.61 -13.71
CA ALA A 327 13.40 6.21 -14.31
C ALA A 327 13.06 4.73 -14.09
N ASP A 328 14.05 3.82 -14.15
CA ASP A 328 13.84 2.40 -13.94
C ASP A 328 13.62 2.08 -12.45
N THR A 329 14.32 2.79 -11.57
CA THR A 329 14.11 2.71 -10.13
C THR A 329 12.66 3.03 -9.74
N LEU A 330 12.11 4.13 -10.27
CA LEU A 330 10.71 4.50 -10.01
C LEU A 330 9.71 3.44 -10.47
N ARG A 331 9.98 2.78 -11.61
CA ARG A 331 9.12 1.69 -12.11
C ARG A 331 9.21 0.42 -11.27
N GLN A 332 10.35 0.17 -10.62
CA GLN A 332 10.59 -1.01 -9.79
C GLN A 332 10.01 -0.87 -8.39
N ARG A 333 9.88 0.35 -7.86
CA ARG A 333 9.40 0.59 -6.50
C ARG A 333 7.94 0.19 -6.32
N PRO A 334 7.65 -0.73 -5.39
CA PRO A 334 6.29 -1.20 -5.19
C PRO A 334 5.37 -0.15 -4.55
N ASP A 335 5.89 0.76 -3.72
CA ASP A 335 5.12 1.86 -3.11
C ASP A 335 4.64 2.88 -4.16
N VAL A 336 5.51 3.24 -5.13
CA VAL A 336 5.15 4.10 -6.27
C VAL A 336 4.09 3.41 -7.13
N ARG A 337 4.24 2.11 -7.39
CA ARG A 337 3.24 1.31 -8.13
C ARG A 337 1.91 1.23 -7.39
N ALA A 338 1.92 1.08 -6.06
CA ALA A 338 0.69 1.08 -5.27
C ALA A 338 -0.07 2.40 -5.42
N ALA A 339 0.63 3.54 -5.30
CA ALA A 339 0.05 4.86 -5.47
C ALA A 339 -0.49 5.09 -6.91
N GLU A 340 0.24 4.62 -7.93
CA GLU A 340 -0.20 4.68 -9.33
C GLU A 340 -1.48 3.87 -9.55
N ARG A 341 -1.55 2.64 -9.02
CA ARG A 341 -2.74 1.79 -9.16
C ARG A 341 -3.93 2.32 -8.38
N THR A 342 -3.71 2.98 -7.24
CA THR A 342 -4.76 3.71 -6.51
C THR A 342 -5.32 4.86 -7.35
N LEU A 343 -4.47 5.64 -8.01
CA LEU A 343 -4.90 6.70 -8.95
C LEU A 343 -5.73 6.12 -10.10
N ALA A 344 -5.35 4.95 -10.63
CA ALA A 344 -6.12 4.27 -11.67
C ALA A 344 -7.51 3.86 -11.16
N ALA A 345 -7.61 3.34 -9.94
CA ALA A 345 -8.88 2.97 -9.32
C ALA A 345 -9.80 4.18 -9.15
N GLU A 346 -9.27 5.30 -8.64
CA GLU A 346 -10.07 6.53 -8.44
C GLU A 346 -10.49 7.15 -9.79
N THR A 347 -9.68 7.00 -10.85
CA THR A 347 -10.07 7.43 -12.20
C THR A 347 -11.25 6.61 -12.74
N ALA A 348 -11.24 5.30 -12.54
CA ALA A 348 -12.34 4.44 -12.95
C ALA A 348 -13.64 4.73 -12.16
N ARG A 349 -13.54 5.10 -10.88
CA ARG A 349 -14.67 5.51 -10.04
C ARG A 349 -15.36 6.79 -10.52
N ILE A 350 -14.66 7.70 -11.20
CA ILE A 350 -15.30 8.85 -11.86
C ILE A 350 -16.28 8.33 -12.89
N GLY A 351 -15.89 7.39 -13.74
CA GLY A 351 -16.77 6.80 -14.73
C GLY A 351 -17.98 6.08 -14.10
N GLN A 352 -17.79 5.43 -12.95
CA GLN A 352 -18.89 4.83 -12.19
C GLN A 352 -19.88 5.91 -11.68
N ALA A 353 -19.38 7.04 -11.15
CA ALA A 353 -20.21 8.16 -10.70
C ALA A 353 -20.90 8.86 -11.88
N GLU A 354 -20.23 9.02 -13.02
CA GLU A 354 -20.83 9.57 -14.24
C GLU A 354 -21.94 8.66 -14.79
N ALA A 355 -21.77 7.34 -14.74
CA ALA A 355 -22.79 6.39 -15.20
C ALA A 355 -24.13 6.58 -14.46
N ALA A 356 -24.11 7.00 -13.20
CA ALA A 356 -25.30 7.28 -12.42
C ALA A 356 -26.12 8.49 -12.92
N LEU A 357 -25.56 9.32 -13.80
CA LEU A 357 -26.27 10.43 -14.46
C LEU A 357 -27.19 9.94 -15.61
N TYR A 358 -27.00 8.70 -16.08
CA TYR A 358 -27.70 8.13 -17.22
C TYR A 358 -28.82 7.18 -16.78
N PRO A 359 -29.76 6.85 -17.68
CA PRO A 359 -30.82 5.90 -17.35
C PRO A 359 -30.30 4.50 -17.02
N SER A 360 -30.84 3.87 -15.98
CA SER A 360 -30.61 2.47 -15.66
C SER A 360 -31.62 1.56 -16.36
N PHE A 361 -31.19 0.36 -16.75
CA PHE A 361 -31.98 -0.64 -17.43
C PHE A 361 -32.02 -1.92 -16.59
N THR A 362 -33.22 -2.30 -16.14
CA THR A 362 -33.39 -3.47 -15.31
C THR A 362 -34.22 -4.52 -16.06
N LEU A 363 -33.81 -5.77 -15.95
CA LEU A 363 -34.58 -6.93 -16.39
C LEU A 363 -34.83 -7.80 -15.15
N SER A 364 -36.12 -8.06 -14.88
CA SER A 364 -36.49 -8.96 -13.79
C SER A 364 -37.47 -10.02 -14.31
N GLY A 365 -37.47 -11.17 -13.65
CA GLY A 365 -38.37 -12.26 -13.96
C GLY A 365 -38.65 -13.07 -12.72
N SER A 366 -39.86 -13.63 -12.66
CA SER A 366 -40.22 -14.57 -11.61
C SER A 366 -40.89 -15.80 -12.21
N LEU A 367 -40.67 -16.94 -11.60
CA LEU A 367 -41.33 -18.22 -11.92
C LEU A 367 -41.65 -18.89 -10.58
N GLY A 368 -42.92 -19.20 -10.36
CA GLY A 368 -43.34 -19.76 -9.08
C GLY A 368 -44.71 -20.41 -9.09
N VAL A 369 -45.19 -20.67 -7.90
CA VAL A 369 -46.53 -21.16 -7.61
C VAL A 369 -47.16 -20.26 -6.54
N GLU A 370 -48.45 -19.92 -6.73
CA GLU A 370 -49.23 -19.15 -5.76
C GLU A 370 -50.58 -19.79 -5.55
N SER A 371 -51.07 -19.85 -4.31
CA SER A 371 -52.37 -20.41 -3.99
C SER A 371 -52.92 -19.80 -2.70
N LEU A 372 -54.29 -19.82 -2.61
CA LEU A 372 -55.00 -19.40 -1.39
C LEU A 372 -55.00 -20.48 -0.31
N THR A 373 -54.61 -21.70 -0.62
CA THR A 373 -54.52 -22.80 0.33
C THR A 373 -53.23 -23.58 0.13
N LEU A 374 -52.62 -24.02 1.22
CA LEU A 374 -51.36 -24.78 1.15
C LEU A 374 -51.53 -26.12 0.41
N GLY A 375 -52.71 -26.73 0.47
CA GLY A 375 -53.02 -28.01 -0.20
C GLY A 375 -53.09 -27.93 -1.74
N THR A 376 -53.33 -26.76 -2.30
CA THR A 376 -53.41 -26.54 -3.76
C THR A 376 -52.18 -25.85 -4.35
N LEU A 377 -51.20 -25.53 -3.51
CA LEU A 377 -49.99 -24.80 -3.93
C LEU A 377 -49.21 -25.52 -5.04
N MET A 378 -49.18 -26.85 -5.02
CA MET A 378 -48.48 -27.66 -6.02
C MET A 378 -49.43 -28.20 -7.13
N SER A 379 -50.62 -27.62 -7.28
CA SER A 379 -51.52 -27.98 -8.39
C SER A 379 -51.06 -27.32 -9.69
N GLY A 380 -51.39 -27.91 -10.83
CA GLY A 380 -51.02 -27.38 -12.15
C GLY A 380 -51.56 -25.98 -12.46
N ASP A 381 -52.62 -25.57 -11.76
CA ASP A 381 -53.26 -24.26 -11.93
C ASP A 381 -52.65 -23.15 -11.04
N SER A 382 -51.68 -23.50 -10.21
CA SER A 382 -51.00 -22.54 -9.28
C SER A 382 -49.76 -21.90 -9.90
N GLY A 383 -49.32 -22.29 -11.09
CA GLY A 383 -48.13 -21.78 -11.78
C GLY A 383 -48.26 -20.31 -12.19
N VAL A 384 -47.31 -19.49 -11.75
CA VAL A 384 -47.23 -18.06 -12.11
C VAL A 384 -45.86 -17.73 -12.67
N TRP A 385 -45.81 -16.83 -13.64
CA TRP A 385 -44.55 -16.32 -14.14
C TRP A 385 -44.68 -14.84 -14.56
N SER A 386 -43.60 -14.11 -14.48
CA SER A 386 -43.53 -12.74 -14.99
C SER A 386 -42.17 -12.43 -15.59
N ILE A 387 -42.13 -11.55 -16.58
CA ILE A 387 -40.92 -10.92 -17.11
C ILE A 387 -41.22 -9.43 -17.23
N LEU A 388 -40.35 -8.63 -16.64
CA LEU A 388 -40.47 -7.16 -16.59
C LEU A 388 -39.17 -6.51 -17.02
N GLY A 389 -39.21 -5.67 -18.05
CA GLY A 389 -38.15 -4.73 -18.40
C GLY A 389 -38.48 -3.34 -17.84
N GLY A 390 -37.54 -2.71 -17.16
CA GLY A 390 -37.69 -1.37 -16.58
C GLY A 390 -36.60 -0.42 -17.06
N ILE A 391 -36.97 0.84 -17.26
CA ILE A 391 -36.05 1.95 -17.51
C ILE A 391 -36.35 3.03 -16.47
N ALA A 392 -35.31 3.44 -15.69
CA ALA A 392 -35.42 4.54 -14.74
C ALA A 392 -34.35 5.58 -15.06
N ALA A 393 -34.73 6.86 -15.07
CA ALA A 393 -33.83 7.97 -15.32
C ALA A 393 -33.99 9.05 -14.26
N PRO A 394 -32.90 9.57 -13.68
CA PRO A 394 -32.96 10.71 -12.77
C PRO A 394 -33.28 11.97 -13.59
N LEU A 395 -34.44 12.60 -13.36
CA LEU A 395 -34.82 13.84 -14.06
C LEU A 395 -34.45 15.09 -13.26
N PHE A 396 -34.57 15.05 -11.94
CA PHE A 396 -34.21 16.16 -11.05
C PHE A 396 -33.86 15.63 -9.65
N GLU A 397 -32.63 15.93 -9.20
CA GLU A 397 -32.09 15.47 -7.93
C GLU A 397 -31.41 16.60 -7.14
N GLY A 398 -31.76 17.83 -7.42
CA GLY A 398 -31.21 19.02 -6.72
C GLY A 398 -29.68 19.16 -6.91
N GLY A 399 -29.09 18.54 -7.93
CA GLY A 399 -27.65 18.60 -8.21
C GLY A 399 -26.81 17.52 -7.52
N ALA A 400 -27.41 16.58 -6.78
CA ALA A 400 -26.68 15.57 -5.98
C ALA A 400 -25.74 14.71 -6.81
N LEU A 401 -26.17 14.17 -7.95
CA LEU A 401 -25.33 13.31 -8.80
C LEU A 401 -24.14 14.06 -9.41
N ARG A 402 -24.33 15.31 -9.85
CA ARG A 402 -23.23 16.13 -10.35
C ARG A 402 -22.23 16.45 -9.24
N ALA A 403 -22.71 16.71 -8.02
CA ALA A 403 -21.84 16.91 -6.87
C ALA A 403 -21.05 15.64 -6.49
N GLN A 404 -21.64 14.44 -6.67
CA GLN A 404 -20.92 13.17 -6.49
C GLN A 404 -19.79 13.00 -7.51
N VAL A 405 -20.02 13.34 -8.78
CA VAL A 405 -18.96 13.32 -9.81
C VAL A 405 -17.84 14.29 -9.42
N ALA A 406 -18.17 15.55 -9.07
CA ALA A 406 -17.18 16.54 -8.66
C ALA A 406 -16.40 16.12 -7.39
N ALA A 407 -17.07 15.44 -6.45
CA ALA A 407 -16.42 14.87 -5.27
C ALA A 407 -15.41 13.78 -5.67
N GLN A 408 -15.81 12.89 -6.58
CA GLN A 408 -14.93 11.81 -7.05
C GLN A 408 -13.74 12.33 -7.88
N GLU A 409 -13.95 13.36 -8.69
CA GLU A 409 -12.85 14.09 -9.36
C GLU A 409 -11.83 14.65 -8.36
N SER A 410 -12.34 15.23 -7.24
CA SER A 410 -11.47 15.74 -6.18
C SER A 410 -10.70 14.60 -5.47
N VAL A 411 -11.29 13.43 -5.29
CA VAL A 411 -10.62 12.24 -4.74
C VAL A 411 -9.51 11.76 -5.70
N ARG A 412 -9.80 11.73 -7.02
CA ARG A 412 -8.77 11.44 -8.04
C ARG A 412 -7.62 12.43 -7.99
N ASP A 413 -7.90 13.73 -7.81
CA ASP A 413 -6.86 14.76 -7.72
C ASP A 413 -6.00 14.60 -6.45
N GLN A 414 -6.60 14.17 -5.32
CA GLN A 414 -5.85 13.77 -4.13
C GLN A 414 -4.93 12.57 -4.42
N ALA A 415 -5.44 11.53 -5.08
CA ALA A 415 -4.63 10.37 -5.44
C ALA A 415 -3.47 10.73 -6.39
N LEU A 416 -3.69 11.69 -7.32
CA LEU A 416 -2.64 12.22 -8.19
C LEU A 416 -1.56 12.96 -7.40
N ALA A 417 -1.95 13.75 -6.41
CA ALA A 417 -1.00 14.47 -5.54
C ALA A 417 -0.17 13.48 -4.71
N GLU A 418 -0.80 12.43 -4.15
CA GLU A 418 -0.10 11.38 -3.39
C GLU A 418 0.84 10.56 -4.29
N TYR A 419 0.46 10.24 -5.52
CA TYR A 419 1.35 9.60 -6.48
C TYR A 419 2.58 10.45 -6.77
N ARG A 420 2.39 11.77 -7.05
CA ARG A 420 3.51 12.69 -7.29
C ARG A 420 4.43 12.80 -6.08
N LYS A 421 3.85 12.85 -4.89
CA LYS A 421 4.61 12.85 -3.63
C LYS A 421 5.43 11.57 -3.48
N ALA A 422 4.84 10.39 -3.71
CA ALA A 422 5.55 9.11 -3.65
C ALA A 422 6.76 9.08 -4.61
N VAL A 423 6.60 9.62 -5.83
CA VAL A 423 7.70 9.75 -6.81
C VAL A 423 8.82 10.65 -6.29
N LEU A 424 8.49 11.85 -5.77
CA LEU A 424 9.49 12.78 -5.24
C LEU A 424 10.20 12.22 -4.01
N THR A 425 9.47 11.60 -3.08
CA THR A 425 10.06 10.94 -1.91
C THR A 425 10.98 9.79 -2.33
N ALA A 426 10.60 9.02 -3.36
CA ALA A 426 11.43 7.95 -3.88
C ALA A 426 12.78 8.46 -4.42
N LEU A 427 12.77 9.57 -5.16
CA LEU A 427 13.98 10.21 -5.66
C LEU A 427 14.84 10.76 -4.52
N GLU A 428 14.22 11.45 -3.57
CA GLU A 428 14.88 12.00 -2.38
C GLU A 428 15.59 10.91 -1.57
N GLU A 429 14.92 9.78 -1.30
CA GLU A 429 15.49 8.68 -0.52
C GLU A 429 16.74 8.08 -1.17
N VAL A 430 16.74 7.91 -2.50
CA VAL A 430 17.92 7.40 -3.22
C VAL A 430 19.06 8.41 -3.17
N GLU A 431 18.80 9.69 -3.48
CA GLU A 431 19.82 10.74 -3.42
C GLU A 431 20.43 10.87 -2.03
N ASN A 432 19.60 10.88 -0.99
CA ASN A 432 20.07 10.95 0.41
C ASN A 432 20.93 9.72 0.77
N ALA A 433 20.54 8.52 0.33
CA ALA A 433 21.30 7.31 0.59
C ALA A 433 22.66 7.31 -0.13
N LEU A 434 22.73 7.80 -1.37
CA LEU A 434 23.97 7.93 -2.15
C LEU A 434 24.95 8.92 -1.49
N VAL A 435 24.45 10.09 -1.09
CA VAL A 435 25.26 11.11 -0.39
C VAL A 435 25.76 10.58 0.96
N ALA A 436 24.88 9.90 1.73
CA ALA A 436 25.25 9.32 3.01
C ALA A 436 26.38 8.27 2.85
N LEU A 437 26.26 7.40 1.84
CA LEU A 437 27.24 6.37 1.58
C LEU A 437 28.60 6.93 1.16
N SER A 438 28.61 7.93 0.27
CA SER A 438 29.84 8.61 -0.19
C SER A 438 30.57 9.30 0.97
N ASN A 439 29.83 10.07 1.78
CA ASN A 439 30.41 10.79 2.91
C ASN A 439 30.87 9.84 4.03
N ASN A 440 30.15 8.73 4.25
CA ASN A 440 30.54 7.71 5.22
C ASN A 440 31.89 7.07 4.87
N GLN A 441 32.12 6.77 3.59
CA GLN A 441 33.38 6.17 3.13
C GLN A 441 34.57 7.14 3.33
N ALA A 442 34.39 8.42 3.02
CA ALA A 442 35.42 9.45 3.26
C ALA A 442 35.74 9.57 4.75
N ARG A 443 34.70 9.54 5.61
CA ARG A 443 34.83 9.58 7.06
C ARG A 443 35.53 8.33 7.60
N ASP A 444 35.24 7.14 7.10
CA ASP A 444 35.89 5.88 7.52
C ASP A 444 37.41 5.96 7.36
N THR A 445 37.90 6.44 6.22
CA THR A 445 39.33 6.60 5.96
C THR A 445 40.01 7.49 6.98
N SER A 446 39.38 8.61 7.34
CA SER A 446 39.91 9.54 8.35
C SER A 446 39.89 8.96 9.76
N LEU A 447 38.79 8.23 10.10
CA LEU A 447 38.64 7.61 11.42
C LEU A 447 39.61 6.44 11.64
N VAL A 448 39.89 5.63 10.61
CA VAL A 448 40.92 4.58 10.69
C VAL A 448 42.28 5.18 11.05
N THR A 449 42.70 6.22 10.34
CA THR A 449 43.96 6.94 10.66
C THR A 449 43.94 7.56 12.08
N ALA A 450 42.79 8.10 12.50
CA ALA A 450 42.63 8.65 13.82
C ALA A 450 42.78 7.59 14.93
N VAL A 451 42.18 6.40 14.75
CA VAL A 451 42.32 5.28 15.71
C VAL A 451 43.77 4.82 15.79
N GLU A 452 44.46 4.64 14.68
CA GLU A 452 45.86 4.26 14.66
C GLU A 452 46.74 5.28 15.41
N SER A 453 46.52 6.59 15.17
CA SER A 453 47.24 7.66 15.81
C SER A 453 46.93 7.75 17.31
N ALA A 454 45.66 7.58 17.70
CA ALA A 454 45.25 7.62 19.10
C ALA A 454 45.86 6.45 19.90
N ARG A 455 45.86 5.23 19.35
CA ARG A 455 46.47 4.03 19.97
C ARG A 455 47.99 4.22 20.16
N LEU A 456 48.68 4.77 19.16
CA LEU A 456 50.09 5.05 19.25
C LEU A 456 50.36 6.12 20.32
N ALA A 457 49.58 7.19 20.36
CA ALA A 457 49.72 8.25 21.39
C ALA A 457 49.48 7.70 22.80
N ASP A 458 48.49 6.82 22.98
CA ASP A 458 48.24 6.18 24.27
C ASP A 458 49.38 5.26 24.71
N THR A 459 49.89 4.43 23.83
CA THR A 459 51.07 3.58 24.11
C THR A 459 52.26 4.44 24.56
N LEU A 460 52.56 5.51 23.81
CA LEU A 460 53.67 6.43 24.15
C LEU A 460 53.42 7.19 25.46
N ALA A 461 52.21 7.60 25.76
CA ALA A 461 51.85 8.28 27.03
C ALA A 461 52.08 7.34 28.22
N ARG A 462 51.66 6.09 28.14
CA ARG A 462 51.85 5.05 29.18
C ARG A 462 53.33 4.75 29.39
N GLU A 463 54.12 4.57 28.32
CA GLU A 463 55.55 4.35 28.42
C GLU A 463 56.27 5.54 29.10
N ARG A 464 55.94 6.78 28.71
CA ARG A 464 56.50 7.99 29.29
C ARG A 464 56.08 8.19 30.75
N TYR A 465 54.83 7.86 31.10
CA TYR A 465 54.33 7.87 32.46
C TYR A 465 55.08 6.88 33.36
N THR A 466 55.29 5.65 32.88
CA THR A 466 56.09 4.65 33.62
C THR A 466 57.51 5.10 33.85
N ALA A 467 58.12 5.80 32.88
CA ALA A 467 59.42 6.42 32.99
C ALA A 467 59.45 7.70 33.84
N GLY A 468 58.30 8.20 34.31
CA GLY A 468 58.20 9.42 35.08
C GLY A 468 58.41 10.72 34.28
N LEU A 469 58.24 10.68 32.95
CA LEU A 469 58.52 11.81 32.07
C LEU A 469 57.28 12.67 31.79
N VAL A 470 56.07 12.17 32.07
CA VAL A 470 54.79 12.89 31.93
C VAL A 470 53.91 12.60 33.14
N ASP A 471 52.91 13.46 33.36
CA ASP A 471 51.92 13.31 34.42
C ASP A 471 50.84 12.27 34.06
N PHE A 472 50.07 11.87 35.06
CA PHE A 472 48.98 10.91 34.88
C PHE A 472 47.86 11.46 34.00
N GLN A 473 47.65 12.78 33.99
CA GLN A 473 46.61 13.41 33.16
C GLN A 473 46.81 13.11 31.67
N SER A 474 48.08 13.07 31.20
CA SER A 474 48.39 12.73 29.81
C SER A 474 47.92 11.32 29.43
N VAL A 475 48.04 10.35 30.35
CA VAL A 475 47.53 8.98 30.13
C VAL A 475 45.99 8.97 30.09
N LEU A 476 45.33 9.67 31.03
CA LEU A 476 43.87 9.75 31.05
C LEU A 476 43.28 10.36 29.76
N ASP A 477 43.93 11.40 29.25
CA ASP A 477 43.44 12.10 28.04
C ASP A 477 43.62 11.24 26.78
N THR A 478 44.73 10.48 26.68
CA THR A 478 44.93 9.52 25.57
C THR A 478 44.01 8.33 25.67
N ASP A 479 43.81 7.74 26.86
CA ASP A 479 42.84 6.66 27.10
C ASP A 479 41.42 7.02 26.62
N ARG A 480 40.95 8.22 27.05
CA ARG A 480 39.62 8.72 26.65
C ARG A 480 39.52 8.95 25.14
N THR A 481 40.61 9.44 24.54
CA THR A 481 40.67 9.67 23.11
C THR A 481 40.56 8.35 22.33
N VAL A 482 41.31 7.30 22.75
CA VAL A 482 41.24 5.97 22.14
C VAL A 482 39.82 5.43 22.17
N LEU A 483 39.18 5.39 23.36
CA LEU A 483 37.82 4.91 23.53
C LEU A 483 36.86 5.65 22.59
N THR A 484 36.90 6.98 22.61
CA THR A 484 35.98 7.82 21.81
C THR A 484 36.13 7.60 20.31
N VAL A 485 37.38 7.50 19.81
CA VAL A 485 37.63 7.34 18.37
C VAL A 485 37.30 5.93 17.92
N GLU A 486 37.56 4.89 18.73
CA GLU A 486 37.16 3.51 18.45
C GLU A 486 35.64 3.34 18.38
N GLU A 487 34.89 3.89 19.35
CA GLU A 487 33.44 3.92 19.35
C GLU A 487 32.92 4.66 18.11
N THR A 488 33.51 5.80 17.77
CA THR A 488 33.14 6.60 16.61
C THR A 488 33.38 5.83 15.29
N LEU A 489 34.50 5.10 15.19
CA LEU A 489 34.78 4.27 14.02
C LEU A 489 33.79 3.11 13.90
N ALA A 490 33.47 2.42 15.00
CA ALA A 490 32.49 1.34 15.02
C ALA A 490 31.12 1.84 14.59
N GLN A 491 30.67 2.99 15.13
CA GLN A 491 29.42 3.63 14.74
C GLN A 491 29.42 4.01 13.26
N ASN A 492 30.50 4.64 12.75
CA ASN A 492 30.60 5.03 11.36
C ASN A 492 30.50 3.83 10.40
N ARG A 493 31.10 2.69 10.76
CA ARG A 493 31.00 1.47 9.96
C ARG A 493 29.58 0.91 9.91
N ALA A 494 28.89 0.91 11.06
CA ALA A 494 27.47 0.55 11.12
C ALA A 494 26.62 1.52 10.28
N ASP A 495 26.84 2.84 10.40
CA ASP A 495 26.14 3.87 9.61
C ASP A 495 26.33 3.65 8.10
N GLY A 496 27.52 3.20 7.67
CA GLY A 496 27.81 2.87 6.28
C GLY A 496 26.97 1.70 5.76
N VAL A 497 26.86 0.62 6.55
CA VAL A 497 26.01 -0.52 6.21
C VAL A 497 24.54 -0.13 6.24
N LEU A 498 24.10 0.68 7.22
CA LEU A 498 22.74 1.21 7.28
C LEU A 498 22.40 2.11 6.08
N ALA A 499 23.36 2.93 5.61
CA ALA A 499 23.19 3.72 4.40
C ALA A 499 23.03 2.84 3.16
N LEU A 500 23.75 1.72 3.08
CA LEU A 500 23.61 0.72 2.04
C LEU A 500 22.23 0.03 2.09
N VAL A 501 21.78 -0.36 3.27
CA VAL A 501 20.42 -0.95 3.45
C VAL A 501 19.35 0.04 2.99
N ARG A 502 19.47 1.32 3.37
CA ARG A 502 18.56 2.39 2.92
C ARG A 502 18.60 2.55 1.40
N LEU A 503 19.78 2.48 0.79
CA LEU A 503 19.91 2.54 -0.67
C LEU A 503 19.17 1.38 -1.34
N TYR A 504 19.39 0.15 -0.91
CA TYR A 504 18.70 -1.01 -1.49
C TYR A 504 17.18 -0.95 -1.29
N LYS A 505 16.72 -0.51 -0.12
CA LYS A 505 15.30 -0.25 0.15
C LYS A 505 14.74 0.79 -0.81
N SER A 506 15.43 1.92 -0.98
CA SER A 506 14.98 3.02 -1.85
C SER A 506 15.01 2.67 -3.34
N LEU A 507 15.85 1.71 -3.74
CA LEU A 507 15.84 1.12 -5.08
C LEU A 507 14.71 0.09 -5.27
N GLY A 508 13.93 -0.21 -4.24
CA GLY A 508 12.88 -1.22 -4.29
C GLY A 508 13.40 -2.65 -4.23
N GLY A 509 14.57 -2.88 -3.61
CA GLY A 509 15.15 -4.20 -3.43
C GLY A 509 14.40 -5.06 -2.41
N GLY A 510 14.47 -6.39 -2.55
CA GLY A 510 13.83 -7.33 -1.63
C GLY A 510 12.52 -7.96 -2.14
N TRP A 511 12.17 -7.73 -3.41
CA TRP A 511 11.06 -8.40 -4.07
C TRP A 511 11.34 -8.60 -5.56
N SER A 512 10.55 -9.46 -6.22
CA SER A 512 10.64 -9.70 -7.67
C SER A 512 9.28 -9.51 -8.33
N PRO A 513 9.18 -8.76 -9.45
CA PRO A 513 7.90 -8.49 -10.12
C PRO A 513 7.12 -9.73 -10.60
N GLY A 514 7.76 -10.89 -10.67
CA GLY A 514 7.16 -12.16 -11.11
C GLY A 514 6.69 -13.09 -9.99
N ALA A 515 7.18 -12.93 -8.76
CA ALA A 515 6.95 -13.90 -7.69
C ALA A 515 5.51 -13.94 -7.14
N ASN A 516 4.73 -12.87 -7.34
CA ASN A 516 3.35 -12.77 -6.84
C ASN A 516 2.28 -12.82 -7.95
N ASN A 517 2.67 -13.09 -9.20
CA ASN A 517 1.78 -13.09 -10.37
C ASN A 517 1.42 -14.50 -10.88
N GLU A 518 1.73 -15.57 -10.16
CA GLU A 518 1.06 -16.82 -10.50
C GLU A 518 -0.43 -16.68 -10.17
N PRO A 519 -1.30 -16.74 -11.17
CA PRO A 519 -2.69 -17.04 -10.91
C PRO A 519 -2.67 -18.45 -10.31
N GLN A 520 -2.86 -18.56 -8.99
CA GLN A 520 -3.41 -19.81 -8.45
C GLN A 520 -4.68 -20.03 -9.26
N GLY A 521 -4.63 -21.09 -10.07
CA GLY A 521 -5.65 -21.42 -11.04
C GLY A 521 -7.03 -21.20 -10.45
N ASP A 522 -7.74 -20.22 -11.03
CA ASP A 522 -9.16 -20.11 -10.85
C ASP A 522 -9.72 -21.45 -11.35
N ALA A 523 -10.02 -22.33 -10.40
CA ALA A 523 -10.95 -23.40 -10.67
C ALA A 523 -12.23 -22.68 -11.10
N GLU A 524 -12.49 -22.67 -12.40
CA GLU A 524 -13.78 -22.27 -12.94
C GLU A 524 -14.88 -23.02 -12.20
N PRO A 525 -15.94 -22.33 -11.77
CA PRO A 525 -17.12 -23.00 -11.22
C PRO A 525 -17.93 -23.73 -12.31
#